data_8cc64b20a18cb5707c20a77010e0f748
#
_entry.id   8cc64b20a18cb5707c20a77010e0f748
#
_cell.length_a   1.000
_cell.length_b   1.000
_cell.length_c   1.000
_cell.angle_alpha   90.00
_cell.angle_beta   90.00
_cell.angle_gamma   90.00
#
_symmetry.space_group_name_H-M   'P 1'
#
loop_
_entity.id
_entity.type
_entity.pdbx_description
1 polymer ?
#
loop_
_entity_poly.entity_id
_entity_poly.type
_entity_poly.pdbx_seq_one_letter_code
_entity_poly.pdbx_strand_id
1 'polypeptide(L)'
;RSLVGSEMCIRDRTLIPDKGEALPVAEDRTGSTIAANTSRRVMSNYEVLPDGSAATIYSLQSLIVPVPKPEDDPVYKDGIKQDPVEVVSIWLGRDYLNMILNLKVSTGKGHTFGIVEDVSELKTNGIVNMLLYHDANSDEEYYNRRAYISVPLAQYIDEEHPGRTINIKFKYCTYDKDGSAVVSEKYCDPGFDYTPGQN
;
A
#
# COMPACT_ATOMS: atom_id res chain seq x y z
N ARG A 1 5.85 -1.74 20.11
CA ARG A 1 5.19 -2.65 19.14
C ARG A 1 4.53 -1.78 18.08
N SER A 2 5.07 -1.81 16.90
CA SER A 2 4.62 -0.97 15.82
C SER A 2 4.19 -1.85 14.65
N LEU A 3 2.96 -1.68 14.18
CA LEU A 3 2.54 -2.19 12.87
C LEU A 3 3.03 -1.17 11.84
N VAL A 4 4.08 -1.49 11.12
CA VAL A 4 4.68 -0.62 10.11
C VAL A 4 4.84 -1.44 8.83
N GLY A 5 4.62 -0.83 7.69
CA GLY A 5 4.99 -1.41 6.41
C GLY A 5 6.49 -1.74 6.45
N SER A 6 6.84 -2.92 6.03
CA SER A 6 8.23 -3.39 6.05
C SER A 6 8.48 -4.27 4.84
N GLU A 7 9.68 -4.24 4.35
CA GLU A 7 10.17 -5.21 3.38
C GLU A 7 10.99 -6.26 4.11
N MET A 8 10.62 -7.52 3.97
CA MET A 8 11.37 -8.63 4.54
C MET A 8 12.17 -9.33 3.45
N CYS A 9 13.48 -9.26 3.55
CA CYS A 9 14.40 -9.99 2.71
C CYS A 9 14.90 -11.23 3.45
N ILE A 10 14.75 -12.41 2.83
CA ILE A 10 15.10 -13.69 3.50
C ILE A 10 16.49 -14.19 3.13
N ARG A 11 17.16 -13.61 2.17
CA ARG A 11 18.54 -14.01 1.90
C ARG A 11 19.40 -13.94 3.16
N ASP A 12 19.18 -12.89 3.97
CA ASP A 12 19.97 -12.60 5.17
C ASP A 12 19.11 -12.52 6.43
N ARG A 13 17.86 -12.94 6.38
CA ARG A 13 16.89 -12.75 7.47
C ARG A 13 16.88 -11.31 7.99
N THR A 14 16.68 -10.37 7.09
CA THR A 14 16.70 -8.95 7.40
C THR A 14 15.30 -8.37 7.28
N LEU A 15 14.88 -7.63 8.27
CA LEU A 15 13.68 -6.79 8.25
C LEU A 15 14.11 -5.37 7.92
N ILE A 16 13.49 -4.77 6.89
CA ILE A 16 13.73 -3.39 6.48
C ILE A 16 12.47 -2.59 6.76
N PRO A 17 12.38 -1.91 7.92
CA PRO A 17 11.21 -1.08 8.24
C PRO A 17 11.07 0.09 7.28
N ASP A 18 9.84 0.59 7.08
CA ASP A 18 9.60 1.80 6.30
C ASP A 18 10.23 3.04 6.96
N LYS A 19 10.43 3.00 8.27
CA LYS A 19 11.17 4.01 9.03
C LYS A 19 12.26 3.33 9.86
N GLY A 20 13.49 3.81 9.69
CA GLY A 20 14.64 3.29 10.40
C GLY A 20 15.55 2.40 9.55
N GLU A 21 16.53 1.79 10.19
CA GLU A 21 17.55 0.97 9.54
C GLU A 21 17.13 -0.48 9.41
N ALA A 22 17.78 -1.19 8.48
CA ALA A 22 17.62 -2.63 8.35
C ALA A 22 18.07 -3.36 9.64
N LEU A 23 17.26 -4.32 10.08
CA LEU A 23 17.48 -5.09 11.29
C LEU A 23 17.62 -6.57 10.96
N PRO A 24 18.68 -7.24 11.40
CA PRO A 24 18.70 -8.70 11.40
C PRO A 24 17.53 -9.28 12.20
N VAL A 25 16.98 -10.37 11.74
CA VAL A 25 15.92 -11.10 12.46
C VAL A 25 16.56 -12.12 13.40
N ALA A 26 16.50 -11.87 14.71
CA ALA A 26 17.00 -12.79 15.71
C ALA A 26 16.06 -13.98 15.91
N GLU A 27 14.75 -13.71 15.91
CA GLU A 27 13.72 -14.72 16.12
C GLU A 27 12.48 -14.39 15.29
N ASP A 28 11.96 -15.38 14.59
CA ASP A 28 10.68 -15.31 13.86
C ASP A 28 9.67 -16.27 14.51
N ARG A 29 8.67 -15.71 15.17
CA ARG A 29 7.59 -16.45 15.85
C ARG A 29 6.35 -16.63 14.99
N THR A 30 6.41 -16.25 13.71
CA THR A 30 5.24 -16.26 12.84
C THR A 30 4.99 -17.61 12.18
N GLY A 31 6.01 -18.45 12.07
CA GLY A 31 5.94 -19.72 11.33
C GLY A 31 5.78 -19.53 9.81
N SER A 32 5.94 -18.31 9.31
CA SER A 32 5.82 -18.03 7.89
C SER A 32 7.03 -18.52 7.11
N THR A 33 6.79 -19.13 5.96
CA THR A 33 7.84 -19.52 5.01
C THR A 33 7.88 -18.51 3.87
N ILE A 34 8.93 -17.69 3.84
CA ILE A 34 9.27 -16.86 2.67
C ILE A 34 10.40 -17.59 1.93
N ALA A 35 10.28 -17.72 0.61
CA ALA A 35 11.29 -18.44 -0.18
C ALA A 35 12.68 -17.77 -0.08
N ALA A 36 13.73 -18.57 -0.01
CA ALA A 36 15.10 -18.07 0.04
C ALA A 36 15.41 -17.15 -1.16
N ASN A 37 16.21 -16.11 -0.93
CA ASN A 37 16.60 -15.11 -1.92
C ASN A 37 15.42 -14.29 -2.50
N THR A 38 14.32 -14.16 -1.76
CA THR A 38 13.20 -13.30 -2.13
C THR A 38 13.03 -12.18 -1.12
N SER A 39 12.58 -11.04 -1.61
CA SER A 39 12.11 -9.93 -0.81
C SER A 39 10.59 -9.87 -0.89
N ARG A 40 9.94 -9.68 0.24
CA ARG A 40 8.48 -9.57 0.29
C ARG A 40 8.06 -8.37 1.13
N ARG A 41 7.15 -7.60 0.57
CA ARG A 41 6.51 -6.52 1.30
C ARG A 41 5.48 -7.09 2.28
N VAL A 42 5.61 -6.71 3.55
CA VAL A 42 4.75 -7.21 4.62
C VAL A 42 4.36 -6.09 5.58
N MET A 43 3.29 -6.27 6.30
CA MET A 43 3.03 -5.53 7.53
C MET A 43 3.43 -6.43 8.68
N SER A 44 4.31 -5.95 9.54
CA SER A 44 4.88 -6.74 10.62
C SER A 44 4.64 -6.13 12.00
N ASN A 45 4.45 -6.98 12.99
CA ASN A 45 4.55 -6.62 14.40
C ASN A 45 5.86 -7.19 14.91
N TYR A 46 6.78 -6.32 15.29
CA TYR A 46 8.10 -6.71 15.74
C TYR A 46 8.54 -5.89 16.96
N GLU A 47 9.55 -6.36 17.64
CA GLU A 47 10.20 -5.70 18.76
C GLU A 47 11.70 -5.73 18.55
N VAL A 48 12.34 -4.58 18.69
CA VAL A 48 13.80 -4.47 18.64
C VAL A 48 14.39 -4.95 19.96
N LEU A 49 15.44 -5.76 19.88
CA LEU A 49 16.16 -6.21 21.09
C LEU A 49 16.68 -5.01 21.89
N PRO A 50 16.86 -5.14 23.22
CA PRO A 50 17.30 -4.01 24.08
C PRO A 50 18.61 -3.35 23.66
N ASP A 51 19.51 -4.10 23.02
CA ASP A 51 20.78 -3.58 22.49
C ASP A 51 20.68 -2.96 21.08
N GLY A 52 19.49 -3.00 20.46
CA GLY A 52 19.24 -2.47 19.12
C GLY A 52 19.83 -3.29 17.96
N SER A 53 20.40 -4.48 18.24
CA SER A 53 21.18 -5.25 17.25
C SER A 53 20.30 -6.05 16.26
N ALA A 54 19.08 -6.40 16.66
CA ALA A 54 18.20 -7.28 15.90
C ALA A 54 16.75 -7.11 16.31
N ALA A 55 15.85 -7.79 15.61
CA ALA A 55 14.43 -7.78 15.90
C ALA A 55 13.87 -9.19 16.10
N THR A 56 12.84 -9.27 16.94
CA THR A 56 11.95 -10.43 17.07
C THR A 56 10.65 -10.12 16.35
N ILE A 57 10.23 -10.97 15.42
CA ILE A 57 8.99 -10.83 14.68
C ILE A 57 7.88 -11.67 15.30
N TYR A 58 6.76 -11.04 15.62
CA TYR A 58 5.60 -11.69 16.23
C TYR A 58 4.49 -12.00 15.24
N SER A 59 4.29 -11.14 14.24
CA SER A 59 3.30 -11.38 13.20
C SER A 59 3.74 -10.77 11.87
N LEU A 60 3.34 -11.44 10.78
CA LEU A 60 3.50 -10.97 9.41
C LEU A 60 2.14 -11.03 8.73
N GLN A 61 1.73 -9.92 8.15
CA GLN A 61 0.55 -9.81 7.32
C GLN A 61 0.99 -9.54 5.88
N SER A 62 0.54 -10.39 4.96
CA SER A 62 0.77 -10.16 3.54
C SER A 62 0.09 -8.88 3.06
N LEU A 63 0.80 -8.11 2.26
CA LEU A 63 0.29 -6.91 1.62
C LEU A 63 -0.12 -7.21 0.17
N ILE A 64 -1.18 -6.53 -0.26
CA ILE A 64 -1.51 -6.41 -1.67
C ILE A 64 -0.66 -5.26 -2.21
N VAL A 65 0.11 -5.51 -3.27
CA VAL A 65 1.02 -4.53 -3.87
C VAL A 65 0.58 -4.26 -5.32
N PRO A 66 -0.46 -3.42 -5.53
CA PRO A 66 -0.94 -3.12 -6.86
C PRO A 66 0.02 -2.16 -7.55
N VAL A 67 0.57 -2.56 -8.69
CA VAL A 67 1.38 -1.68 -9.53
C VAL A 67 0.44 -0.72 -10.26
N PRO A 68 0.62 0.60 -10.12
CA PRO A 68 -0.19 1.58 -10.85
C PRO A 68 -0.11 1.37 -12.37
N LYS A 69 -1.26 1.47 -13.03
CA LYS A 69 -1.41 1.35 -14.47
C LYS A 69 -2.33 2.43 -15.02
N PRO A 70 -2.09 2.92 -16.24
CA PRO A 70 -2.95 3.92 -16.85
C PRO A 70 -4.36 3.36 -17.14
N GLU A 71 -5.32 4.26 -17.30
CA GLU A 71 -6.73 3.92 -17.52
C GLU A 71 -6.95 3.05 -18.77
N ASP A 72 -6.14 3.21 -19.80
CA ASP A 72 -6.20 2.45 -21.05
C ASP A 72 -5.46 1.10 -21.02
N ASP A 73 -4.89 0.73 -19.86
CA ASP A 73 -4.25 -0.57 -19.71
C ASP A 73 -5.27 -1.71 -19.89
N PRO A 74 -4.90 -2.80 -20.62
CA PRO A 74 -5.78 -3.95 -20.83
C PRO A 74 -6.35 -4.57 -19.57
N VAL A 75 -5.72 -4.41 -18.41
CA VAL A 75 -6.24 -4.90 -17.13
C VAL A 75 -7.59 -4.27 -16.78
N TYR A 76 -7.89 -3.07 -17.29
CA TYR A 76 -9.13 -2.34 -17.07
C TYR A 76 -10.12 -2.45 -18.24
N LYS A 77 -9.95 -3.43 -19.15
CA LYS A 77 -10.78 -3.61 -20.33
C LYS A 77 -12.29 -3.71 -20.04
N ASP A 78 -12.65 -4.21 -18.88
CA ASP A 78 -14.04 -4.38 -18.43
C ASP A 78 -14.57 -3.15 -17.65
N GLY A 79 -13.84 -2.04 -17.70
CA GLY A 79 -14.15 -0.78 -17.03
C GLY A 79 -13.42 -0.59 -15.72
N ILE A 80 -13.44 0.63 -15.23
CA ILE A 80 -12.85 1.01 -13.95
C ILE A 80 -13.86 0.73 -12.83
N LYS A 81 -13.63 -0.34 -12.08
CA LYS A 81 -14.47 -0.71 -10.95
C LYS A 81 -14.14 0.14 -9.73
N GLN A 82 -15.15 0.73 -9.14
CA GLN A 82 -15.03 1.62 -7.99
C GLN A 82 -15.99 1.20 -6.89
N ASP A 83 -15.98 -0.08 -6.53
CA ASP A 83 -16.77 -0.53 -5.39
C ASP A 83 -16.27 0.16 -4.12
N PRO A 84 -17.16 0.62 -3.24
CA PRO A 84 -16.78 1.45 -2.12
C PRO A 84 -15.98 0.69 -1.06
N VAL A 85 -15.07 1.41 -0.42
CA VAL A 85 -14.28 0.96 0.72
C VAL A 85 -14.31 2.02 1.81
N GLU A 86 -13.96 1.65 3.02
CA GLU A 86 -13.70 2.57 4.12
C GLU A 86 -12.18 2.63 4.36
N VAL A 87 -11.59 3.81 4.29
CA VAL A 87 -10.16 3.99 4.59
C VAL A 87 -9.98 4.17 6.10
N VAL A 88 -9.30 3.22 6.73
CA VAL A 88 -8.95 3.29 8.14
C VAL A 88 -7.72 4.18 8.33
N SER A 89 -6.70 4.00 7.50
CA SER A 89 -5.45 4.75 7.54
C SER A 89 -4.77 4.76 6.18
N ILE A 90 -4.06 5.84 5.87
CA ILE A 90 -3.22 5.98 4.67
C ILE A 90 -2.01 6.83 5.01
N TRP A 91 -0.81 6.38 4.61
CA TRP A 91 0.46 7.07 4.92
C TRP A 91 1.57 6.70 3.93
N LEU A 92 2.55 7.60 3.80
CA LEU A 92 3.78 7.31 3.07
C LEU A 92 4.77 6.55 3.96
N GLY A 93 5.42 5.55 3.38
CA GLY A 93 6.50 4.81 4.01
C GLY A 93 7.51 4.37 2.97
N ARG A 94 8.75 4.86 3.05
CA ARG A 94 9.79 4.70 2.02
C ARG A 94 9.24 5.08 0.64
N ASP A 95 9.37 4.18 -0.31
CA ASP A 95 8.90 4.35 -1.68
C ASP A 95 7.49 3.77 -1.89
N TYR A 96 6.63 3.83 -0.86
CA TYR A 96 5.27 3.27 -0.91
C TYR A 96 4.24 4.18 -0.30
N LEU A 97 3.04 4.17 -0.89
CA LEU A 97 1.82 4.67 -0.25
C LEU A 97 1.08 3.47 0.37
N ASN A 98 1.05 3.44 1.68
CA ASN A 98 0.43 2.35 2.45
C ASN A 98 -0.98 2.71 2.86
N MET A 99 -1.88 1.73 2.87
CA MET A 99 -3.24 1.93 3.36
C MET A 99 -3.82 0.70 4.03
N ILE A 100 -4.67 0.94 5.00
CA ILE A 100 -5.52 -0.06 5.65
C ILE A 100 -6.95 0.28 5.30
N LEU A 101 -7.66 -0.69 4.70
CA LEU A 101 -9.05 -0.55 4.30
C LEU A 101 -9.94 -1.48 5.11
N ASN A 102 -11.18 -1.07 5.36
CA ASN A 102 -12.26 -1.95 5.73
C ASN A 102 -13.10 -2.25 4.48
N LEU A 103 -13.27 -3.52 4.22
CA LEU A 103 -14.14 -4.04 3.17
C LEU A 103 -15.38 -4.64 3.80
N LYS A 104 -16.50 -4.51 3.11
CA LYS A 104 -17.68 -5.31 3.42
C LYS A 104 -17.68 -6.54 2.55
N VAL A 105 -17.70 -7.70 3.17
CA VAL A 105 -17.52 -9.00 2.52
C VAL A 105 -18.54 -10.02 2.98
N SER A 106 -18.75 -11.04 2.17
CA SER A 106 -19.38 -12.31 2.56
C SER A 106 -18.33 -13.43 2.54
N THR A 107 -18.76 -14.65 2.41
CA THR A 107 -17.86 -15.79 2.28
C THR A 107 -17.65 -16.17 0.82
N GLY A 108 -16.43 -16.22 0.37
CA GLY A 108 -16.01 -16.96 -0.82
C GLY A 108 -15.79 -16.17 -2.10
N LYS A 109 -16.08 -14.87 -2.16
CA LYS A 109 -15.73 -14.07 -3.34
C LYS A 109 -14.48 -13.27 -3.09
N GLY A 110 -13.52 -13.35 -4.03
CA GLY A 110 -12.30 -12.56 -4.00
C GLY A 110 -12.52 -11.13 -4.45
N HIS A 111 -12.03 -10.17 -3.69
CA HIS A 111 -11.96 -8.77 -4.09
C HIS A 111 -10.66 -8.49 -4.81
N THR A 112 -10.71 -7.69 -5.88
CA THR A 112 -9.56 -7.29 -6.67
C THR A 112 -9.27 -5.82 -6.46
N PHE A 113 -7.99 -5.49 -6.26
CA PHE A 113 -7.52 -4.12 -6.09
C PHE A 113 -6.53 -3.75 -7.19
N GLY A 114 -6.55 -2.49 -7.58
CA GLY A 114 -5.61 -1.89 -8.49
C GLY A 114 -5.49 -0.40 -8.24
N ILE A 115 -4.55 0.23 -8.93
CA ILE A 115 -4.40 1.69 -8.93
C ILE A 115 -4.44 2.17 -10.38
N VAL A 116 -5.39 3.02 -10.68
CA VAL A 116 -5.43 3.74 -11.95
C VAL A 116 -4.61 5.01 -11.79
N GLU A 117 -3.58 5.17 -12.63
CA GLU A 117 -2.70 6.33 -12.57
C GLU A 117 -2.95 7.29 -13.74
N ASP A 118 -2.81 8.58 -13.46
CA ASP A 118 -2.67 9.63 -14.45
C ASP A 118 -1.37 10.38 -14.19
N VAL A 119 -0.42 10.22 -15.09
CA VAL A 119 0.92 10.82 -15.02
C VAL A 119 1.08 12.02 -15.97
N SER A 120 -0.01 12.55 -16.51
CA SER A 120 0.03 13.66 -17.47
C SER A 120 0.67 14.93 -16.91
N GLU A 121 0.60 15.14 -15.60
CA GLU A 121 1.19 16.28 -14.92
C GLU A 121 2.51 15.95 -14.19
N LEU A 122 3.05 14.74 -14.36
CA LEU A 122 4.24 14.32 -13.62
C LEU A 122 5.47 15.14 -14.02
N LYS A 123 5.76 15.25 -15.31
CA LYS A 123 6.94 16.00 -15.79
C LYS A 123 6.84 17.49 -15.52
N THR A 124 5.70 18.10 -15.77
CA THR A 124 5.52 19.56 -15.67
C THR A 124 5.34 20.03 -14.25
N ASN A 125 4.49 19.36 -13.47
CA ASN A 125 4.07 19.83 -12.15
C ASN A 125 4.50 18.91 -10.99
N GLY A 126 5.08 17.73 -11.27
CA GLY A 126 5.42 16.76 -10.24
C GLY A 126 4.19 16.17 -9.55
N ILE A 127 3.08 16.02 -10.26
CA ILE A 127 1.81 15.52 -9.74
C ILE A 127 1.47 14.18 -10.39
N VAL A 128 1.11 13.19 -9.57
CA VAL A 128 0.52 11.93 -9.99
C VAL A 128 -0.88 11.83 -9.40
N ASN A 129 -1.89 11.65 -10.25
CA ASN A 129 -3.25 11.40 -9.82
C ASN A 129 -3.50 9.89 -9.80
N MET A 130 -4.03 9.40 -8.69
CA MET A 130 -4.34 7.99 -8.48
C MET A 130 -5.80 7.81 -8.10
N LEU A 131 -6.41 6.75 -8.63
CA LEU A 131 -7.73 6.28 -8.26
C LEU A 131 -7.65 4.83 -7.83
N LEU A 132 -8.22 4.51 -6.67
CA LEU A 132 -8.32 3.13 -6.23
C LEU A 132 -9.32 2.36 -7.12
N TYR A 133 -8.81 1.33 -7.80
CA TYR A 133 -9.62 0.32 -8.44
C TYR A 133 -10.02 -0.73 -7.40
N HIS A 134 -11.30 -0.98 -7.22
CA HIS A 134 -11.82 -2.04 -6.36
C HIS A 134 -12.98 -2.74 -7.04
N ASP A 135 -12.83 -4.03 -7.28
CA ASP A 135 -13.88 -4.91 -7.74
C ASP A 135 -14.24 -5.87 -6.61
N ALA A 136 -15.41 -5.67 -6.03
CA ALA A 136 -15.95 -6.55 -4.98
C ALA A 136 -16.50 -7.87 -5.57
N ASN A 137 -16.49 -8.03 -6.90
CA ASN A 137 -16.96 -9.22 -7.59
C ASN A 137 -18.41 -9.59 -7.19
N SER A 138 -19.26 -8.57 -7.02
CA SER A 138 -20.64 -8.72 -6.54
C SER A 138 -20.74 -9.50 -5.22
N ASP A 139 -19.76 -9.31 -4.33
CA ASP A 139 -19.80 -9.90 -2.99
C ASP A 139 -20.84 -9.20 -2.12
N GLU A 140 -21.48 -9.96 -1.24
CA GLU A 140 -22.48 -9.41 -0.35
C GLU A 140 -21.86 -8.78 0.89
N GLU A 141 -22.48 -7.74 1.43
CA GLU A 141 -21.93 -6.89 2.48
C GLU A 141 -22.39 -7.34 3.88
N TYR A 142 -21.92 -8.50 4.36
CA TYR A 142 -22.35 -9.04 5.66
C TYR A 142 -21.47 -8.67 6.84
N TYR A 143 -20.13 -8.62 6.65
CA TYR A 143 -19.21 -8.30 7.73
C TYR A 143 -17.98 -7.56 7.24
N ASN A 144 -17.28 -6.92 8.14
CA ASN A 144 -16.08 -6.15 7.83
C ASN A 144 -14.84 -7.04 7.82
N ARG A 145 -13.97 -6.84 6.83
CA ARG A 145 -12.65 -7.43 6.75
C ARG A 145 -11.62 -6.36 6.39
N ARG A 146 -10.45 -6.46 6.99
CA ARG A 146 -9.35 -5.56 6.65
C ARG A 146 -8.57 -6.04 5.45
N ALA A 147 -8.20 -5.10 4.59
CA ALA A 147 -7.23 -5.27 3.52
C ALA A 147 -6.05 -4.33 3.75
N TYR A 148 -4.86 -4.81 3.47
CA TYR A 148 -3.61 -4.07 3.62
C TYR A 148 -2.98 -3.91 2.25
N ILE A 149 -2.80 -2.66 1.82
CA ILE A 149 -2.34 -2.30 0.48
C ILE A 149 -1.10 -1.44 0.59
N SER A 150 -0.13 -1.70 -0.29
CA SER A 150 1.09 -0.91 -0.40
C SER A 150 1.37 -0.62 -1.87
N VAL A 151 1.23 0.64 -2.27
CA VAL A 151 1.39 1.08 -3.65
C VAL A 151 2.83 1.52 -3.89
N PRO A 152 3.58 0.89 -4.81
CA PRO A 152 4.95 1.30 -5.10
C PRO A 152 4.97 2.66 -5.81
N LEU A 153 5.93 3.52 -5.46
CA LEU A 153 6.08 4.88 -5.98
C LEU A 153 7.41 5.12 -6.71
N ALA A 154 8.37 4.19 -6.60
CA ALA A 154 9.71 4.39 -7.15
C ALA A 154 9.74 4.62 -8.67
N GLN A 155 8.75 4.11 -9.41
CA GLN A 155 8.63 4.32 -10.85
C GLN A 155 8.40 5.78 -11.24
N TYR A 156 8.02 6.65 -10.31
CA TYR A 156 7.79 8.07 -10.56
C TYR A 156 9.04 8.94 -10.32
N ILE A 157 10.14 8.34 -9.90
CA ILE A 157 11.41 9.05 -9.70
C ILE A 157 11.90 9.59 -11.04
N ASP A 158 12.17 10.89 -11.10
CA ASP A 158 12.76 11.52 -12.26
C ASP A 158 14.27 11.22 -12.29
N GLU A 159 14.75 10.58 -13.34
CA GLU A 159 16.17 10.22 -13.49
C GLU A 159 17.08 11.46 -13.58
N GLU A 160 16.58 12.57 -14.13
CA GLU A 160 17.31 13.83 -14.22
C GLU A 160 17.31 14.59 -12.88
N HIS A 161 16.28 14.39 -12.06
CA HIS A 161 16.09 15.04 -10.76
C HIS A 161 15.64 14.03 -9.70
N PRO A 162 16.51 13.08 -9.30
CA PRO A 162 16.11 11.94 -8.49
C PRO A 162 15.61 12.29 -7.08
N GLY A 163 15.94 13.48 -6.58
CA GLY A 163 15.45 13.98 -5.29
C GLY A 163 14.19 14.84 -5.36
N ARG A 164 13.58 14.97 -6.55
CA ARG A 164 12.39 15.80 -6.73
C ARG A 164 11.21 15.25 -5.94
N THR A 165 10.56 16.12 -5.17
CA THR A 165 9.29 15.79 -4.49
C THR A 165 8.17 15.65 -5.50
N ILE A 166 7.40 14.57 -5.37
CA ILE A 166 6.24 14.25 -6.20
C ILE A 166 5.00 14.29 -5.31
N ASN A 167 4.00 15.06 -5.72
CA ASN A 167 2.73 15.10 -5.03
C ASN A 167 1.80 14.00 -5.55
N ILE A 168 1.43 13.06 -4.68
CA ILE A 168 0.49 11.98 -4.98
C ILE A 168 -0.89 12.39 -4.54
N LYS A 169 -1.81 12.53 -5.49
CA LYS A 169 -3.23 12.80 -5.24
C LYS A 169 -4.00 11.49 -5.35
N PHE A 170 -4.68 11.10 -4.28
CA PHE A 170 -5.34 9.81 -4.19
C PHE A 170 -6.84 9.96 -3.99
N LYS A 171 -7.62 9.30 -4.85
CA LYS A 171 -9.08 9.20 -4.79
C LYS A 171 -9.52 7.75 -4.59
N TYR A 172 -10.64 7.58 -3.91
CA TYR A 172 -11.29 6.30 -3.77
C TYR A 172 -12.80 6.46 -3.61
N CYS A 173 -13.56 5.43 -3.93
CA CYS A 173 -14.99 5.40 -3.67
C CYS A 173 -15.24 4.92 -2.24
N THR A 174 -16.07 5.64 -1.50
CA THR A 174 -16.46 5.31 -0.13
C THR A 174 -17.96 5.44 0.06
N TYR A 175 -18.44 5.15 1.27
CA TYR A 175 -19.84 5.35 1.64
C TYR A 175 -20.03 6.74 2.26
N ASP A 176 -21.10 7.42 1.87
CA ASP A 176 -21.55 8.64 2.56
C ASP A 176 -22.32 8.28 3.85
N LYS A 177 -22.87 9.32 4.49
CA LYS A 177 -23.66 9.13 5.72
C LYS A 177 -24.94 8.33 5.52
N ASP A 178 -25.46 8.31 4.31
CA ASP A 178 -26.68 7.58 3.94
C ASP A 178 -26.37 6.18 3.40
N GLY A 179 -25.08 5.80 3.34
CA GLY A 179 -24.61 4.53 2.82
C GLY A 179 -24.50 4.47 1.29
N SER A 180 -24.69 5.58 0.60
CA SER A 180 -24.49 5.67 -0.85
C SER A 180 -23.01 5.76 -1.20
N ALA A 181 -22.63 5.21 -2.36
CA ALA A 181 -21.26 5.29 -2.84
C ALA A 181 -20.92 6.68 -3.37
N VAL A 182 -19.85 7.29 -2.88
CA VAL A 182 -19.36 8.60 -3.31
C VAL A 182 -17.84 8.61 -3.44
N VAL A 183 -17.33 9.40 -4.38
CA VAL A 183 -15.86 9.58 -4.49
C VAL A 183 -15.38 10.49 -3.37
N SER A 184 -14.36 10.05 -2.65
CA SER A 184 -13.77 10.82 -1.55
C SER A 184 -12.79 11.86 -2.04
N GLU A 185 -12.94 13.09 -1.57
CA GLU A 185 -11.98 14.17 -1.74
C GLU A 185 -10.99 14.28 -0.57
N LYS A 186 -11.17 13.50 0.49
CA LYS A 186 -10.39 13.64 1.74
C LYS A 186 -8.87 13.54 1.55
N TYR A 187 -8.40 12.67 0.66
CA TYR A 187 -6.96 12.44 0.43
C TYR A 187 -6.46 13.02 -0.91
N CYS A 188 -7.29 13.80 -1.60
CA CYS A 188 -6.94 14.39 -2.88
C CYS A 188 -6.21 15.72 -2.75
N ASP A 189 -6.49 16.49 -1.71
CA ASP A 189 -5.95 17.83 -1.52
C ASP A 189 -5.63 18.06 -0.03
N PRO A 190 -4.37 18.34 0.34
CA PRO A 190 -3.22 18.56 -0.55
C PRO A 190 -2.56 17.30 -1.14
N GLY A 191 -3.01 16.08 -0.80
CA GLY A 191 -2.37 14.85 -1.22
C GLY A 191 -1.17 14.46 -0.35
N PHE A 192 -0.24 13.69 -0.92
CA PHE A 192 0.95 13.18 -0.23
C PHE A 192 2.21 13.63 -0.94
N ASP A 193 3.13 14.25 -0.22
CA ASP A 193 4.42 14.67 -0.76
C ASP A 193 5.44 13.53 -0.60
N TYR A 194 5.69 12.84 -1.70
CA TYR A 194 6.69 11.79 -1.78
C TYR A 194 8.03 12.34 -2.22
N THR A 195 9.03 12.21 -1.37
CA THR A 195 10.42 12.59 -1.68
C THR A 195 11.29 11.35 -1.66
N PRO A 196 11.82 10.89 -2.81
CA PRO A 196 12.67 9.71 -2.88
C PRO A 196 13.89 9.82 -1.97
N GLY A 197 14.20 8.73 -1.24
CA GLY A 197 15.36 8.66 -0.35
C GLY A 197 15.26 9.45 0.96
N GLN A 198 14.13 10.07 1.24
CA GLN A 198 13.82 10.73 2.52
C GLN A 198 12.76 9.95 3.28
N ASN A 199 13.14 9.37 4.44
CA ASN A 199 12.24 8.71 5.38
C ASN A 199 12.69 8.91 6.82
#